data_026c844f71d695c0260755e557112325
#
_entry.id   026c844f71d695c0260755e557112325
#
_cell.length_a   1.000
_cell.length_b   1.000
_cell.length_c   1.000
_cell.angle_alpha   90.00
_cell.angle_beta   90.00
_cell.angle_gamma   90.00
#
_symmetry.space_group_name_H-M   'P 1'
#
loop_
_entity.id
_entity.type
_entity.pdbx_description
1 polymer ?
#
loop_
_entity_poly.entity_id
_entity_poly.type
_entity_poly.pdbx_seq_one_letter_code
_entity_poly.pdbx_strand_id
1 'polypeptide(L)'
;MINVVLYQPEIPGNTGNIMRTCAATNTKLHLIKPLGFSLDESYIKRSGANYINDCNYTVYESWDDFKARNSGTYYYLTRYGKKPHTSFDYSNKDENIYLVFGKESSGIPLNILKDDLEHCLRIRMTNKVRALNLSNCAAIMV
;
A
#
# COMPACT_ATOMS: atom_id res chain seq x y z
N MET A 1 12.51 -7.25 -4.88
CA MET A 1 11.91 -7.14 -3.54
C MET A 1 10.54 -6.50 -3.64
N ILE A 2 9.57 -7.05 -2.95
CA ILE A 2 8.20 -6.50 -2.90
C ILE A 2 8.14 -5.44 -1.80
N ASN A 3 7.55 -4.30 -2.13
CA ASN A 3 7.32 -3.18 -1.23
C ASN A 3 5.84 -2.81 -1.24
N VAL A 4 5.28 -2.54 -0.07
CA VAL A 4 3.93 -1.99 0.05
C VAL A 4 4.03 -0.50 0.35
N VAL A 5 3.26 0.30 -0.37
CA VAL A 5 3.22 1.75 -0.20
C VAL A 5 1.79 2.15 0.15
N LEU A 6 1.60 2.80 1.28
CA LEU A 6 0.31 3.32 1.71
C LEU A 6 0.31 4.84 1.55
N TYR A 7 -0.50 5.32 0.61
CA TYR A 7 -0.67 6.75 0.38
C TYR A 7 -1.67 7.32 1.38
N GLN A 8 -1.17 8.10 2.33
CA GLN A 8 -1.97 8.80 3.34
C GLN A 8 -3.01 7.90 4.02
N PRO A 9 -2.60 6.77 4.64
CA PRO A 9 -3.55 5.85 5.26
C PRO A 9 -4.28 6.53 6.42
N GLU A 10 -5.57 6.26 6.56
CA GLU A 10 -6.44 6.95 7.50
C GLU A 10 -6.82 6.11 8.70
N ILE A 11 -6.98 4.80 8.52
CA ILE A 11 -7.52 3.88 9.52
C ILE A 11 -6.38 3.07 10.16
N PRO A 12 -6.10 3.28 11.46
CA PRO A 12 -4.95 2.64 12.10
C PRO A 12 -5.01 1.11 12.13
N GLY A 13 -6.21 0.54 12.24
CA GLY A 13 -6.38 -0.91 12.23
C GLY A 13 -5.96 -1.55 10.91
N ASN A 14 -6.23 -0.89 9.77
CA ASN A 14 -5.79 -1.37 8.46
C ASN A 14 -4.26 -1.35 8.36
N THR A 15 -3.64 -0.27 8.75
CA THR A 15 -2.17 -0.17 8.75
C THR A 15 -1.55 -1.20 9.69
N GLY A 16 -2.13 -1.43 10.86
CA GLY A 16 -1.66 -2.45 11.78
C GLY A 16 -1.70 -3.86 11.19
N ASN A 17 -2.80 -4.21 10.52
CA ASN A 17 -2.92 -5.50 9.83
C ASN A 17 -1.91 -5.64 8.69
N ILE A 18 -1.65 -4.56 7.96
CA ILE A 18 -0.67 -4.55 6.87
C ILE A 18 0.74 -4.70 7.43
N MET A 19 1.06 -4.08 8.57
CA MET A 19 2.34 -4.27 9.24
C MET A 19 2.57 -5.74 9.58
N ARG A 20 1.54 -6.43 10.06
CA ARG A 20 1.62 -7.87 10.35
C ARG A 20 1.91 -8.68 9.08
N THR A 21 1.21 -8.39 8.00
CA THR A 21 1.44 -9.05 6.70
C THR A 21 2.86 -8.80 6.21
N CYS A 22 3.33 -7.57 6.27
CA CYS A 22 4.69 -7.22 5.84
C CYS A 22 5.76 -7.90 6.70
N ALA A 23 5.57 -7.96 8.02
CA ALA A 23 6.48 -8.68 8.90
C ALA A 23 6.53 -10.17 8.56
N ALA A 24 5.37 -10.78 8.31
CA ALA A 24 5.27 -12.20 8.00
C ALA A 24 5.89 -12.59 6.65
N THR A 25 5.93 -11.66 5.70
CA THR A 25 6.37 -11.92 4.32
C THR A 25 7.72 -11.28 3.98
N ASN A 26 8.39 -10.69 4.94
CA ASN A 26 9.63 -9.94 4.73
C ASN A 26 9.48 -8.85 3.66
N THR A 27 8.37 -8.14 3.71
CA THR A 27 8.03 -7.06 2.79
C THR A 27 8.27 -5.73 3.47
N LYS A 28 8.88 -4.77 2.77
CA LYS A 28 9.09 -3.43 3.29
C LYS A 28 7.83 -2.59 3.13
N LEU A 29 7.51 -1.81 4.16
CA LEU A 29 6.35 -0.92 4.18
C LEU A 29 6.78 0.54 4.08
N HIS A 30 6.11 1.30 3.25
CA HIS A 30 6.32 2.75 3.09
C HIS A 30 5.02 3.47 3.41
N LEU A 31 5.10 4.44 4.32
CA LEU A 31 3.95 5.23 4.76
C LEU A 31 4.14 6.68 4.34
N ILE A 32 3.20 7.23 3.59
CA ILE A 32 3.27 8.60 3.07
C ILE A 32 2.31 9.49 3.86
N LYS A 33 2.85 10.52 4.51
CA LYS A 33 2.08 11.50 5.27
C LYS A 33 1.20 12.39 4.37
N PRO A 34 0.11 12.96 4.91
CA PRO A 34 -0.32 12.86 6.30
C PRO A 34 -0.95 11.51 6.63
N LEU A 35 -0.72 11.03 7.86
CA LEU A 35 -1.37 9.83 8.39
C LEU A 35 -2.60 10.25 9.20
N GLY A 36 -3.68 9.50 9.08
CA GLY A 36 -4.90 9.74 9.85
C GLY A 36 -4.83 9.27 11.31
N PHE A 37 -3.64 8.90 11.79
CA PHE A 37 -3.42 8.34 13.13
C PHE A 37 -1.99 8.59 13.57
N SER A 38 -1.72 8.34 14.86
CA SER A 38 -0.37 8.44 15.42
C SER A 38 0.36 7.10 15.33
N LEU A 39 1.66 7.15 15.01
CA LEU A 39 2.55 5.98 15.10
C LEU A 39 3.13 5.82 16.51
N ASP A 40 2.68 6.60 17.49
CA ASP A 40 3.01 6.37 18.89
C ASP A 40 2.68 4.92 19.25
N GLU A 41 3.63 4.22 19.86
CA GLU A 41 3.54 2.79 20.10
C GLU A 41 2.31 2.42 20.91
N SER A 42 1.98 3.19 21.94
CA SER A 42 0.80 2.90 22.77
C SER A 42 -0.50 3.06 22.01
N TYR A 43 -0.59 4.06 21.12
CA TYR A 43 -1.76 4.30 20.30
C TYR A 43 -1.95 3.22 19.26
N ILE A 44 -0.89 2.90 18.52
CA ILE A 44 -0.98 1.94 17.40
C ILE A 44 -1.25 0.51 17.91
N LYS A 45 -0.70 0.14 19.06
CA LYS A 45 -0.97 -1.16 19.69
C LYS A 45 -2.44 -1.31 20.08
N ARG A 46 -3.07 -0.26 20.58
CA ARG A 46 -4.51 -0.28 20.89
C ARG A 46 -5.37 -0.51 19.65
N SER A 47 -4.86 -0.18 18.48
CA SER A 47 -5.52 -0.40 17.19
C SER A 47 -5.23 -1.78 16.60
N GLY A 48 -4.56 -2.68 17.34
CA GLY A 48 -4.23 -4.03 16.89
C GLY A 48 -2.89 -4.18 16.22
N ALA A 49 -2.08 -3.10 16.10
CA ALA A 49 -0.79 -3.15 15.44
C ALA A 49 0.30 -3.64 16.41
N ASN A 50 0.29 -4.93 16.73
CA ASN A 50 1.26 -5.52 17.66
C ASN A 50 2.64 -5.77 17.03
N TYR A 51 2.80 -5.48 15.72
CA TYR A 51 3.99 -5.83 14.94
C TYR A 51 4.74 -4.61 14.43
N ILE A 52 4.51 -3.43 15.04
CA ILE A 52 5.18 -2.18 14.62
C ILE A 52 6.70 -2.28 14.70
N ASN A 53 7.22 -2.98 15.73
CA ASN A 53 8.67 -3.14 15.92
C ASN A 53 9.27 -4.25 15.06
N ASP A 54 8.44 -5.15 14.51
CA ASP A 54 8.87 -6.28 13.68
C ASP A 54 8.76 -5.96 12.19
N CYS A 55 8.02 -4.92 11.83
CA CYS A 55 7.84 -4.49 10.46
C CYS A 55 8.93 -3.49 10.07
N ASN A 56 9.60 -3.74 8.94
CA ASN A 56 10.51 -2.78 8.35
C ASN A 56 9.71 -1.71 7.63
N TYR A 57 9.59 -0.52 8.20
CA TYR A 57 8.84 0.56 7.58
C TYR A 57 9.61 1.89 7.60
N THR A 58 9.27 2.77 6.66
CA THR A 58 9.77 4.14 6.56
C THR A 58 8.60 5.08 6.36
N VAL A 59 8.65 6.25 6.99
CA VAL A 59 7.63 7.30 6.85
C VAL A 59 8.21 8.43 6.00
N TYR A 60 7.41 8.92 5.06
CA TYR A 60 7.79 9.98 4.12
C TYR A 60 6.91 11.21 4.31
N GLU A 61 7.48 12.39 4.14
CA GLU A 61 6.75 13.66 4.29
C GLU A 61 5.71 13.88 3.19
N SER A 62 5.98 13.34 1.98
CA SER A 62 5.09 13.52 0.82
C SER A 62 5.33 12.41 -0.20
N TRP A 63 4.43 12.33 -1.18
CA TRP A 63 4.62 11.45 -2.35
C TRP A 63 5.92 11.78 -3.08
N ASP A 64 6.22 13.07 -3.27
CA ASP A 64 7.45 13.49 -3.97
C ASP A 64 8.72 13.08 -3.19
N ASP A 65 8.70 13.19 -1.87
CA ASP A 65 9.79 12.70 -1.01
C ASP A 65 9.99 11.19 -1.20
N PHE A 66 8.90 10.43 -1.22
CA PHE A 66 8.95 8.99 -1.45
C PHE A 66 9.55 8.67 -2.83
N LYS A 67 9.07 9.31 -3.89
CA LYS A 67 9.54 9.07 -5.26
C LYS A 67 10.99 9.45 -5.45
N ALA A 68 11.46 10.49 -4.80
CA ALA A 68 12.85 10.92 -4.88
C ALA A 68 13.83 9.93 -4.24
N ARG A 69 13.37 9.16 -3.25
CA ARG A 69 14.19 8.24 -2.47
C ARG A 69 14.05 6.78 -2.88
N ASN A 70 13.17 6.45 -3.80
CA ASN A 70 12.89 5.08 -4.20
C ASN A 70 12.76 4.98 -5.71
N SER A 71 13.41 3.99 -6.29
CA SER A 71 13.32 3.71 -7.72
C SER A 71 12.99 2.25 -7.97
N GLY A 72 12.23 1.99 -9.01
CA GLY A 72 11.78 0.64 -9.37
C GLY A 72 10.49 0.71 -10.18
N THR A 73 9.77 -0.39 -10.21
CA THR A 73 8.49 -0.49 -10.91
C THR A 73 7.34 -0.30 -9.94
N TYR A 74 6.41 0.56 -10.27
CA TYR A 74 5.26 0.91 -9.45
C TYR A 74 4.00 0.34 -10.07
N TYR A 75 3.18 -0.31 -9.24
CA TYR A 75 1.83 -0.75 -9.60
C TYR A 75 0.84 -0.11 -8.64
N TYR A 76 -0.23 0.43 -9.19
CA TYR A 76 -1.21 1.21 -8.43
C TYR A 76 -2.52 0.46 -8.36
N LEU A 77 -2.96 0.15 -7.14
CA LEU A 77 -4.25 -0.52 -6.91
C LEU A 77 -5.33 0.55 -6.82
N THR A 78 -6.20 0.59 -7.83
CA THR A 78 -7.20 1.63 -7.96
C THR A 78 -8.43 1.11 -8.68
N ARG A 79 -9.61 1.66 -8.34
CA ARG A 79 -10.85 1.35 -9.06
C ARG A 79 -10.82 1.80 -10.52
N TYR A 80 -9.90 2.68 -10.89
CA TYR A 80 -9.72 3.14 -12.27
C TYR A 80 -8.79 2.23 -13.08
N GLY A 81 -8.22 1.19 -12.47
CA GLY A 81 -7.40 0.22 -13.15
C GLY A 81 -8.20 -0.57 -14.18
N LYS A 82 -7.66 -0.68 -15.40
CA LYS A 82 -8.31 -1.43 -16.49
C LYS A 82 -7.82 -2.86 -16.57
N LYS A 83 -6.70 -3.17 -15.96
CA LYS A 83 -6.09 -4.50 -15.96
C LYS A 83 -6.29 -5.18 -14.62
N PRO A 84 -6.56 -6.49 -14.61
CA PRO A 84 -6.60 -7.23 -13.36
C PRO A 84 -5.20 -7.34 -12.74
N HIS A 85 -5.14 -7.50 -11.42
CA HIS A 85 -3.88 -7.62 -10.69
C HIS A 85 -3.03 -8.82 -11.13
N THR A 86 -3.63 -9.80 -11.80
CA THR A 86 -2.95 -10.98 -12.34
C THR A 86 -2.26 -10.75 -13.69
N SER A 87 -2.35 -9.53 -14.24
CA SER A 87 -1.81 -9.23 -15.59
C SER A 87 -0.30 -9.06 -15.63
N PHE A 88 0.37 -8.94 -14.49
CA PHE A 88 1.80 -8.66 -14.42
C PHE A 88 2.56 -9.74 -13.66
N ASP A 89 3.84 -9.84 -13.97
CA ASP A 89 4.76 -10.71 -13.27
C ASP A 89 5.51 -9.91 -12.20
N TYR A 90 5.33 -10.28 -10.94
CA TYR A 90 5.96 -9.62 -9.80
C TYR A 90 7.14 -10.43 -9.23
N SER A 91 7.58 -11.46 -9.93
CA SER A 91 8.52 -12.45 -9.40
C SER A 91 10.00 -12.07 -9.57
N ASN A 92 10.32 -10.99 -10.27
CA ASN A 92 11.70 -10.59 -10.49
C ASN A 92 12.34 -10.14 -9.17
N LYS A 93 13.26 -10.94 -8.65
CA LYS A 93 13.91 -10.68 -7.37
C LYS A 93 14.98 -9.59 -7.43
N ASP A 94 15.45 -9.27 -8.62
CA ASP A 94 16.48 -8.23 -8.82
C ASP A 94 15.89 -6.84 -8.98
N GLU A 95 14.55 -6.74 -8.98
CA GLU A 95 13.82 -5.50 -9.15
C GLU A 95 13.10 -5.11 -7.85
N ASN A 96 13.07 -3.81 -7.56
CA ASN A 96 12.18 -3.27 -6.54
C ASN A 96 10.81 -3.03 -7.14
N ILE A 97 9.82 -3.71 -6.60
CA ILE A 97 8.42 -3.61 -7.02
C ILE A 97 7.65 -2.94 -5.89
N TYR A 98 6.95 -1.87 -6.23
CA TYR A 98 6.16 -1.09 -5.28
C TYR A 98 4.68 -1.26 -5.59
N LEU A 99 3.93 -1.80 -4.63
CA LEU A 99 2.49 -1.96 -4.71
C LEU A 99 1.87 -0.79 -3.94
N VAL A 100 1.29 0.16 -4.67
CA VAL A 100 0.78 1.41 -4.10
C VAL A 100 -0.72 1.30 -3.86
N PHE A 101 -1.13 1.59 -2.63
CA PHE A 101 -2.53 1.58 -2.20
C PHE A 101 -2.93 2.99 -1.76
N GLY A 102 -4.13 3.39 -2.11
CA GLY A 102 -4.67 4.69 -1.74
C GLY A 102 -5.29 4.72 -0.34
N LYS A 103 -5.61 5.91 0.12
CA LYS A 103 -6.31 6.07 1.39
C LYS A 103 -7.73 5.52 1.29
N GLU A 104 -8.25 5.09 2.41
CA GLU A 104 -9.51 4.33 2.48
C GLU A 104 -10.71 5.11 1.95
N SER A 105 -10.75 6.43 2.15
CA SER A 105 -11.89 7.26 1.76
C SER A 105 -11.93 7.61 0.28
N SER A 106 -10.78 7.83 -0.37
CA SER A 106 -10.75 8.40 -1.73
C SER A 106 -9.74 7.77 -2.67
N GLY A 107 -8.94 6.81 -2.19
CA GLY A 107 -7.95 6.13 -3.04
C GLY A 107 -6.74 6.99 -3.38
N ILE A 108 -6.10 6.67 -4.49
CA ILE A 108 -4.92 7.38 -4.99
C ILE A 108 -5.37 8.56 -5.86
N PRO A 109 -4.81 9.77 -5.67
CA PRO A 109 -5.17 10.92 -6.50
C PRO A 109 -4.90 10.68 -7.99
N LEU A 110 -5.76 11.22 -8.85
CA LEU A 110 -5.63 11.08 -10.30
C LEU A 110 -4.35 11.71 -10.85
N ASN A 111 -3.86 12.77 -10.20
CA ASN A 111 -2.60 13.41 -10.61
C ASN A 111 -1.37 12.50 -10.42
N ILE A 112 -1.45 11.50 -9.55
CA ILE A 112 -0.42 10.46 -9.42
C ILE A 112 -0.63 9.37 -10.47
N LEU A 113 -1.87 8.92 -10.66
CA LEU A 113 -2.18 7.81 -11.58
C LEU A 113 -1.94 8.15 -13.04
N LYS A 114 -2.18 9.38 -13.45
CA LYS A 114 -2.12 9.81 -14.85
C LYS A 114 -0.74 9.60 -15.50
N ASP A 115 0.31 9.58 -14.69
CA ASP A 115 1.68 9.45 -15.18
C ASP A 115 2.06 7.99 -15.46
N ASP A 116 1.25 7.03 -15.03
CA ASP A 116 1.56 5.60 -15.17
C ASP A 116 0.28 4.75 -15.27
N LEU A 117 -0.58 5.10 -16.20
CA LEU A 117 -1.88 4.42 -16.38
C LEU A 117 -1.75 2.94 -16.72
N GLU A 118 -0.65 2.54 -17.38
CA GLU A 118 -0.42 1.15 -17.75
C GLU A 118 -0.24 0.23 -16.54
N HIS A 119 0.24 0.77 -15.42
CA HIS A 119 0.46 0.04 -14.19
C HIS A 119 -0.66 0.23 -13.17
N CYS A 120 -1.79 0.79 -13.57
CA CYS A 120 -2.99 0.86 -12.73
C CYS A 120 -3.75 -0.45 -12.82
N LEU A 121 -3.94 -1.08 -11.67
CA LEU A 121 -4.50 -2.42 -11.54
C LEU A 121 -5.78 -2.39 -10.72
N ARG A 122 -6.60 -3.40 -10.92
CA ARG A 122 -7.80 -3.62 -10.13
C ARG A 122 -7.92 -5.08 -9.72
N ILE A 123 -8.20 -5.33 -8.45
CA ILE A 123 -8.56 -6.67 -7.99
C ILE A 123 -9.99 -6.93 -8.43
N ARG A 124 -10.21 -8.02 -9.16
CA ARG A 124 -11.55 -8.37 -9.65
C ARG A 124 -12.48 -8.68 -8.49
N MET A 125 -13.68 -8.15 -8.58
CA MET A 125 -14.74 -8.41 -7.61
C MET A 125 -16.10 -8.28 -8.29
N THR A 126 -17.14 -8.82 -7.67
CA THR A 126 -18.52 -8.64 -8.15
C THR A 126 -18.98 -7.19 -7.87
N ASN A 127 -20.12 -6.81 -8.45
CA ASN A 127 -20.71 -5.51 -8.19
C ASN A 127 -21.52 -5.46 -6.88
N LYS A 128 -21.52 -6.53 -6.09
CA LYS A 128 -22.24 -6.63 -4.82
C LYS A 128 -21.59 -5.83 -3.72
N VAL A 129 -20.30 -5.54 -3.85
CA VAL A 129 -19.55 -4.74 -2.89
C VAL A 129 -18.86 -3.59 -3.62
N ARG A 130 -18.66 -2.48 -2.92
CA ARG A 130 -18.05 -1.28 -3.48
C ARG A 130 -16.54 -1.41 -3.58
N ALA A 131 -15.93 -1.98 -2.53
CA ALA A 131 -14.49 -2.18 -2.43
C ALA A 131 -14.20 -3.26 -1.40
N LEU A 132 -13.00 -3.82 -1.47
CA LEU A 132 -12.46 -4.67 -0.41
C LEU A 132 -11.78 -3.82 0.64
N ASN A 133 -11.75 -4.32 1.87
CA ASN A 133 -10.97 -3.72 2.94
C ASN A 133 -9.50 -3.57 2.50
N LEU A 134 -8.86 -2.45 2.84
CA LEU A 134 -7.50 -2.13 2.41
C LEU A 134 -6.50 -3.21 2.83
N SER A 135 -6.56 -3.69 4.05
CA SER A 135 -5.62 -4.72 4.53
C SER A 135 -5.79 -6.05 3.80
N ASN A 136 -7.01 -6.38 3.40
CA ASN A 136 -7.28 -7.57 2.59
C ASN A 136 -6.70 -7.41 1.18
N CYS A 137 -6.84 -6.23 0.57
CA CYS A 137 -6.23 -5.95 -0.74
C CYS A 137 -4.72 -6.12 -0.68
N ALA A 138 -4.07 -5.58 0.34
CA ALA A 138 -2.63 -5.70 0.52
C ALA A 138 -2.21 -7.17 0.67
N ALA A 139 -2.95 -7.95 1.45
CA ALA A 139 -2.66 -9.38 1.63
C ALA A 139 -2.79 -10.19 0.33
N ILE A 140 -3.78 -9.88 -0.50
CA ILE A 140 -3.96 -10.52 -1.80
C ILE A 140 -2.77 -10.24 -2.72
N MET A 141 -2.28 -8.99 -2.71
CA MET A 141 -1.19 -8.58 -3.60
C MET A 141 0.18 -9.09 -3.16
N VAL A 142 0.40 -9.18 -1.88
CA VAL A 142 1.68 -9.63 -1.33
C VAL A 142 1.80 -11.16 -1.37
#